data_c8cf7c185d4581144c9dca8ac4bbf4d5
#
_entry.id   c8cf7c185d4581144c9dca8ac4bbf4d5
#
_cell.length_a   1.000
_cell.length_b   1.000
_cell.length_c   1.000
_cell.angle_alpha   90.00
_cell.angle_beta   90.00
_cell.angle_gamma   90.00
#
_symmetry.space_group_name_H-M   'P 1'
#
loop_
_entity.id
_entity.type
_entity.pdbx_description
1 polymer ?
#
loop_
_entity_poly.entity_id
_entity_poly.type
_entity_poly.pdbx_seq_one_letter_code
_entity_poly.pdbx_strand_id
1 'polypeptide(L)'
;MERKFDYLIDNRVIWRRDPVTDIPDIETDKYMFYKDGTYQCYNLFRSKAKITTYRSLKWHMLVLWYLNPNWDEHQAMDIAIWITNKENGFVTFNINRWNVARLIYDLSIVDLEHPPTNKLRKIIFKWNCGLTKSEKLSIVGKLIGKMNGIDKSDIYE
;
A
#
# COMPACT_ATOMS: atom_id res chain seq x y z
N MET A 1 19.13 -5.52 -18.78
CA MET A 1 18.51 -4.65 -17.77
C MET A 1 17.53 -5.47 -16.95
N GLU A 2 17.67 -5.42 -15.64
CA GLU A 2 16.77 -6.14 -14.75
C GLU A 2 15.39 -5.48 -14.75
N ARG A 3 14.34 -6.27 -14.82
CA ARG A 3 12.98 -5.78 -14.69
C ARG A 3 12.65 -5.55 -13.22
N LYS A 4 11.80 -4.57 -12.94
CA LYS A 4 11.40 -4.23 -11.56
C LYS A 4 10.89 -5.44 -10.79
N PHE A 5 10.03 -6.23 -11.43
CA PHE A 5 9.44 -7.38 -10.76
C PHE A 5 10.43 -8.52 -10.55
N ASP A 6 11.43 -8.64 -11.43
CA ASP A 6 12.46 -9.67 -11.27
C ASP A 6 13.22 -9.45 -9.96
N TYR A 7 13.58 -8.20 -9.65
CA TYR A 7 14.23 -7.87 -8.38
C TYR A 7 13.34 -8.22 -7.18
N LEU A 8 12.07 -7.86 -7.24
CA LEU A 8 11.12 -8.12 -6.15
C LEU A 8 10.93 -9.63 -5.94
N ILE A 9 10.82 -10.39 -7.02
CA ILE A 9 10.66 -11.83 -6.97
C ILE A 9 11.92 -12.49 -6.42
N ASP A 10 13.09 -12.11 -6.93
CA ASP A 10 14.38 -12.70 -6.52
C ASP A 10 14.66 -12.46 -5.04
N ASN A 11 14.25 -11.32 -4.51
CA ASN A 11 14.45 -10.97 -3.11
C ASN A 11 13.24 -11.32 -2.25
N ARG A 12 12.24 -11.99 -2.80
CA ARG A 12 11.02 -12.43 -2.09
C ARG A 12 10.32 -11.29 -1.37
N VAL A 13 10.24 -10.13 -2.02
CA VAL A 13 9.60 -8.94 -1.46
C VAL A 13 8.09 -9.03 -1.67
N ILE A 14 7.32 -8.86 -0.60
CA ILE A 14 5.88 -8.71 -0.69
C ILE A 14 5.56 -7.23 -0.76
N TRP A 15 4.96 -6.78 -1.87
CA TRP A 15 4.66 -5.36 -2.06
C TRP A 15 3.17 -5.04 -1.98
N ARG A 16 2.36 -6.06 -1.77
CA ARG A 16 0.93 -5.89 -1.50
C ARG A 16 0.44 -7.07 -0.67
N ARG A 17 -0.58 -6.82 0.12
CA ARG A 17 -1.34 -7.89 0.75
C ARG A 17 -2.53 -8.15 -0.16
N ASP A 18 -2.68 -9.39 -0.63
CA ASP A 18 -3.79 -9.75 -1.49
C ASP A 18 -5.12 -9.69 -0.72
N PRO A 19 -6.20 -9.28 -1.38
CA PRO A 19 -7.50 -9.24 -0.72
C PRO A 19 -7.92 -10.56 -0.07
N VAL A 20 -7.45 -11.67 -0.61
CA VAL A 20 -7.78 -13.00 -0.05
C VAL A 20 -7.13 -13.27 1.30
N THR A 21 -6.08 -12.54 1.67
CA THR A 21 -5.41 -12.70 2.96
C THR A 21 -5.94 -11.75 4.01
N ASP A 22 -6.69 -10.73 3.61
CA ASP A 22 -7.35 -9.80 4.51
C ASP A 22 -8.81 -10.21 4.64
N ILE A 23 -9.36 -10.10 5.84
CA ILE A 23 -10.77 -10.40 6.06
C ILE A 23 -11.57 -9.12 5.78
N PRO A 24 -12.38 -9.07 4.71
CA PRO A 24 -13.18 -7.90 4.43
C PRO A 24 -14.32 -7.75 5.43
N ASP A 25 -14.72 -6.51 5.71
CA ASP A 25 -15.91 -6.24 6.51
C ASP A 25 -17.18 -6.60 5.74
N ILE A 26 -17.17 -6.38 4.44
CA ILE A 26 -18.26 -6.75 3.53
C ILE A 26 -17.66 -7.37 2.29
N GLU A 27 -18.17 -8.53 1.91
CA GLU A 27 -17.79 -9.14 0.63
C GLU A 27 -19.03 -9.52 -0.15
N THR A 28 -19.04 -9.15 -1.43
CA THR A 28 -20.08 -9.52 -2.38
C THR A 28 -19.41 -10.17 -3.60
N ASP A 29 -20.20 -10.66 -4.53
CA ASP A 29 -19.68 -11.20 -5.78
C ASP A 29 -19.02 -10.13 -6.67
N LYS A 30 -19.19 -8.84 -6.36
CA LYS A 30 -18.70 -7.73 -7.17
C LYS A 30 -17.57 -6.96 -6.52
N TYR A 31 -17.51 -6.90 -5.18
CA TYR A 31 -16.49 -6.11 -4.49
C TYR A 31 -16.22 -6.66 -3.09
N MET A 32 -15.10 -6.16 -2.52
CA MET A 32 -14.75 -6.35 -1.11
C MET A 32 -14.54 -4.99 -0.47
N PHE A 33 -15.11 -4.80 0.71
CA PHE A 33 -15.01 -3.55 1.47
C PHE A 33 -14.21 -3.78 2.75
N TYR A 34 -13.22 -2.93 2.96
CA TYR A 34 -12.37 -2.95 4.14
C TYR A 34 -12.53 -1.61 4.85
N LYS A 35 -13.29 -1.60 5.93
CA LYS A 35 -13.57 -0.40 6.72
C LYS A 35 -12.30 0.38 7.06
N ASP A 36 -11.26 -0.34 7.44
CA ASP A 36 -9.98 0.24 7.85
C ASP A 36 -8.96 0.32 6.71
N GLY A 37 -9.33 -0.08 5.52
CA GLY A 37 -8.46 -0.05 4.36
C GLY A 37 -7.48 -1.21 4.30
N THR A 38 -6.80 -1.33 3.17
CA THR A 38 -5.74 -2.29 2.95
C THR A 38 -4.41 -1.58 2.77
N TYR A 39 -3.32 -2.29 3.02
CA TYR A 39 -1.97 -1.73 2.95
C TYR A 39 -1.21 -2.37 1.80
N GLN A 40 -0.78 -1.57 0.85
CA GLN A 40 -0.07 -2.09 -0.31
C GLN A 40 0.77 -1.01 -0.98
N CYS A 41 1.93 -1.41 -1.44
CA CYS A 41 2.80 -0.57 -2.27
C CYS A 41 2.61 -0.87 -3.76
N TYR A 42 1.48 -1.46 -4.11
CA TYR A 42 1.19 -1.90 -5.46
C TYR A 42 1.31 -0.79 -6.48
N ASN A 43 0.80 0.40 -6.16
CA ASN A 43 0.83 1.52 -7.08
C ASN A 43 2.25 2.01 -7.37
N LEU A 44 3.16 1.93 -6.40
CA LEU A 44 4.55 2.31 -6.61
C LEU A 44 5.20 1.47 -7.71
N PHE A 45 4.90 0.17 -7.73
CA PHE A 45 5.56 -0.75 -8.65
C PHE A 45 4.81 -0.97 -9.96
N ARG A 46 3.55 -0.61 -10.03
CA ARG A 46 2.69 -0.88 -11.18
C ARG A 46 2.17 0.36 -11.91
N SER A 47 2.26 1.53 -11.31
CA SER A 47 1.74 2.75 -11.90
C SER A 47 2.88 3.71 -12.24
N LYS A 48 2.51 4.86 -12.80
CA LYS A 48 3.45 5.95 -13.06
C LYS A 48 3.67 6.82 -11.83
N ALA A 49 3.03 6.50 -10.71
CA ALA A 49 3.21 7.25 -9.47
C ALA A 49 4.66 7.16 -8.99
N LYS A 50 5.17 8.28 -8.50
CA LYS A 50 6.54 8.40 -8.03
C LYS A 50 6.56 8.88 -6.59
N ILE A 51 7.64 8.53 -5.90
CA ILE A 51 7.94 9.07 -4.57
C ILE A 51 8.64 10.42 -4.77
N THR A 52 8.00 11.49 -4.34
CA THR A 52 8.49 12.85 -4.59
C THR A 52 9.05 13.54 -3.34
N THR A 53 8.83 12.97 -2.15
CA THR A 53 9.27 13.54 -0.89
C THR A 53 9.85 12.48 0.03
N TYR A 54 10.68 12.91 0.99
CA TYR A 54 11.21 12.05 2.03
C TYR A 54 10.08 11.42 2.86
N ARG A 55 9.06 12.19 3.16
CA ARG A 55 7.91 11.70 3.93
C ARG A 55 7.19 10.57 3.21
N SER A 56 7.01 10.69 1.92
CA SER A 56 6.40 9.63 1.10
C SER A 56 7.27 8.39 1.06
N LEU A 57 8.59 8.58 0.93
CA LEU A 57 9.54 7.46 0.96
C LEU A 57 9.46 6.70 2.28
N LYS A 58 9.45 7.44 3.39
CA LYS A 58 9.36 6.84 4.72
C LYS A 58 8.08 6.01 4.86
N TRP A 59 6.95 6.55 4.39
CA TRP A 59 5.68 5.84 4.44
C TRP A 59 5.71 4.56 3.60
N HIS A 60 6.25 4.61 2.38
CA HIS A 60 6.34 3.42 1.52
C HIS A 60 7.22 2.35 2.15
N MET A 61 8.34 2.74 2.74
CA MET A 61 9.20 1.78 3.43
C MET A 61 8.53 1.19 4.67
N LEU A 62 7.75 1.98 5.39
CA LEU A 62 6.98 1.49 6.52
C LEU A 62 5.97 0.44 6.08
N VAL A 63 5.23 0.70 5.01
CA VAL A 63 4.25 -0.26 4.48
C VAL A 63 4.95 -1.54 4.00
N LEU A 64 6.06 -1.41 3.28
CA LEU A 64 6.81 -2.58 2.82
C LEU A 64 7.33 -3.42 3.98
N TRP A 65 7.87 -2.78 5.01
CA TRP A 65 8.34 -3.52 6.17
C TRP A 65 7.19 -4.19 6.92
N TYR A 66 6.06 -3.51 7.02
CA TYR A 66 4.85 -4.10 7.59
C TYR A 66 4.42 -5.35 6.80
N LEU A 67 4.50 -5.32 5.48
CA LEU A 67 4.18 -6.46 4.62
C LEU A 67 5.23 -7.57 4.67
N ASN A 68 6.45 -7.24 5.11
CA ASN A 68 7.57 -8.18 5.21
C ASN A 68 8.15 -8.16 6.63
N PRO A 69 7.39 -8.60 7.63
CA PRO A 69 7.78 -8.42 9.03
C PRO A 69 9.01 -9.23 9.46
N ASN A 70 9.44 -10.19 8.66
CA ASN A 70 10.63 -10.98 8.94
C ASN A 70 11.94 -10.32 8.49
N TRP A 71 11.87 -9.12 7.89
CA TRP A 71 13.07 -8.39 7.52
C TRP A 71 13.83 -7.89 8.75
N ASP A 72 15.16 -8.01 8.70
CA ASP A 72 16.02 -7.26 9.61
C ASP A 72 16.37 -5.90 8.99
N GLU A 73 17.15 -5.08 9.72
CA GLU A 73 17.54 -3.77 9.21
C GLU A 73 18.37 -3.85 7.93
N HIS A 74 19.19 -4.89 7.81
CA HIS A 74 20.03 -5.08 6.63
C HIS A 74 19.17 -5.31 5.38
N GLN A 75 18.18 -6.18 5.48
CA GLN A 75 17.27 -6.48 4.37
C GLN A 75 16.44 -5.25 4.00
N ALA A 76 15.93 -4.53 4.99
CA ALA A 76 15.18 -3.31 4.76
C ALA A 76 16.06 -2.24 4.08
N MET A 77 17.33 -2.14 4.48
CA MET A 77 18.28 -1.21 3.88
C MET A 77 18.56 -1.54 2.41
N ASP A 78 18.71 -2.82 2.08
CA ASP A 78 18.94 -3.25 0.69
C ASP A 78 17.77 -2.83 -0.21
N ILE A 79 16.54 -3.05 0.25
CA ILE A 79 15.36 -2.66 -0.50
C ILE A 79 15.27 -1.14 -0.64
N ALA A 80 15.59 -0.41 0.43
CA ALA A 80 15.58 1.05 0.41
C ALA A 80 16.62 1.61 -0.58
N ILE A 81 17.80 1.02 -0.63
CA ILE A 81 18.84 1.42 -1.58
C ILE A 81 18.35 1.19 -3.02
N TRP A 82 17.72 0.05 -3.27
CA TRP A 82 17.19 -0.26 -4.59
C TRP A 82 16.09 0.73 -4.99
N ILE A 83 15.16 1.05 -4.10
CA ILE A 83 14.08 2.00 -4.36
C ILE A 83 14.62 3.40 -4.61
N THR A 84 15.61 3.83 -3.83
CA THR A 84 16.15 5.19 -3.92
C THR A 84 17.19 5.38 -5.04
N ASN A 85 17.57 4.31 -5.72
CA ASN A 85 18.41 4.42 -6.93
C ASN A 85 17.54 5.02 -8.04
N LYS A 86 17.90 6.23 -8.48
CA LYS A 86 17.15 6.96 -9.49
C LYS A 86 16.99 6.21 -10.81
N GLU A 87 17.94 5.34 -11.13
CA GLU A 87 17.86 4.55 -12.36
C GLU A 87 16.66 3.62 -12.37
N ASN A 88 16.17 3.24 -11.20
CA ASN A 88 14.97 2.39 -11.09
C ASN A 88 13.67 3.17 -11.25
N GLY A 89 13.72 4.49 -11.20
CA GLY A 89 12.60 5.34 -11.57
C GLY A 89 11.50 5.51 -10.53
N PHE A 90 11.72 5.12 -9.27
CA PHE A 90 10.71 5.26 -8.24
C PHE A 90 10.71 6.63 -7.56
N VAL A 91 11.87 7.26 -7.45
CA VAL A 91 12.04 8.53 -6.74
C VAL A 91 12.41 9.64 -7.71
N THR A 92 11.98 10.87 -7.39
CA THR A 92 12.26 12.06 -8.21
C THR A 92 13.24 13.01 -7.55
N PHE A 93 13.68 12.73 -6.32
CA PHE A 93 14.59 13.59 -5.58
C PHE A 93 15.85 12.84 -5.20
N ASN A 94 16.91 13.60 -4.90
CA ASN A 94 18.17 13.02 -4.45
C ASN A 94 18.12 12.73 -2.95
N ILE A 95 18.54 11.55 -2.56
CA ILE A 95 18.71 11.18 -1.17
C ILE A 95 20.04 10.47 -1.02
N ASN A 96 20.83 10.85 -0.03
CA ASN A 96 22.11 10.21 0.21
C ASN A 96 21.95 8.97 1.09
N ARG A 97 22.95 8.12 1.09
CA ARG A 97 22.90 6.86 1.82
C ARG A 97 22.78 7.05 3.33
N TRP A 98 23.34 8.12 3.87
CA TRP A 98 23.22 8.44 5.28
C TRP A 98 21.75 8.65 5.68
N ASN A 99 21.03 9.42 4.87
CA ASN A 99 19.59 9.67 5.14
C ASN A 99 18.76 8.41 4.97
N VAL A 100 19.10 7.54 4.03
CA VAL A 100 18.45 6.23 3.88
C VAL A 100 18.69 5.37 5.12
N ALA A 101 19.92 5.30 5.60
CA ALA A 101 20.24 4.54 6.80
C ALA A 101 19.51 5.06 8.02
N ARG A 102 19.39 6.37 8.16
CA ARG A 102 18.64 6.98 9.26
C ARG A 102 17.16 6.67 9.18
N LEU A 103 16.61 6.71 7.96
CA LEU A 103 15.21 6.32 7.74
C LEU A 103 14.96 4.88 8.20
N ILE A 104 15.83 3.95 7.84
CA ILE A 104 15.68 2.55 8.24
C ILE A 104 15.80 2.41 9.75
N TYR A 105 16.74 3.11 10.38
CA TYR A 105 16.84 3.10 11.83
C TYR A 105 15.57 3.60 12.49
N ASP A 106 15.02 4.73 12.02
CA ASP A 106 13.79 5.30 12.58
C ASP A 106 12.61 4.33 12.45
N LEU A 107 12.54 3.59 11.34
CA LEU A 107 11.49 2.61 11.13
C LEU A 107 11.68 1.35 11.95
N SER A 108 12.92 0.99 12.27
CA SER A 108 13.21 -0.24 13.02
C SER A 108 12.66 -0.21 14.46
N ILE A 109 12.42 0.98 14.98
CA ILE A 109 11.87 1.14 16.33
C ILE A 109 10.34 1.31 16.33
N VAL A 110 9.71 1.29 15.15
CA VAL A 110 8.25 1.38 15.04
C VAL A 110 7.64 0.01 15.30
N ASP A 111 6.50 0.03 15.99
CA ASP A 111 5.74 -1.20 16.23
C ASP A 111 5.05 -1.64 14.93
N LEU A 112 5.57 -2.70 14.32
CA LEU A 112 5.04 -3.23 13.07
C LEU A 112 3.88 -4.20 13.26
N GLU A 113 3.51 -4.51 14.51
CA GLU A 113 2.30 -5.27 14.76
C GLU A 113 1.05 -4.44 14.49
N HIS A 114 1.17 -3.12 14.61
CA HIS A 114 0.08 -2.21 14.32
C HIS A 114 0.25 -1.65 12.90
N PRO A 115 -0.78 -1.75 12.06
CA PRO A 115 -0.66 -1.27 10.69
C PRO A 115 -0.47 0.25 10.63
N PRO A 116 0.20 0.75 9.59
CA PRO A 116 0.32 2.18 9.35
C PRO A 116 -1.05 2.85 9.29
N THR A 117 -1.14 4.07 9.76
CA THR A 117 -2.41 4.79 9.83
C THR A 117 -2.93 5.30 8.48
N ASN A 118 -2.03 5.45 7.50
CA ASN A 118 -2.41 5.97 6.20
C ASN A 118 -2.87 4.82 5.30
N LYS A 119 -4.17 4.65 5.19
CA LYS A 119 -4.77 3.51 4.49
C LYS A 119 -5.04 3.86 3.04
N LEU A 120 -4.59 3.01 2.13
CA LEU A 120 -4.59 3.30 0.71
C LEU A 120 -5.92 3.04 0.03
N ARG A 121 -6.58 1.96 0.36
CA ARG A 121 -7.77 1.55 -0.39
C ARG A 121 -8.75 0.85 0.52
N LYS A 122 -10.01 1.25 0.45
CA LYS A 122 -11.06 0.66 1.27
C LYS A 122 -11.95 -0.27 0.49
N ILE A 123 -12.07 -0.08 -0.83
CA ILE A 123 -12.92 -0.89 -1.67
C ILE A 123 -12.10 -1.46 -2.81
N ILE A 124 -12.23 -2.77 -3.01
CA ILE A 124 -11.59 -3.46 -4.13
C ILE A 124 -12.68 -4.12 -4.94
N PHE A 125 -12.87 -3.68 -6.19
CA PHE A 125 -13.81 -4.30 -7.10
C PHE A 125 -13.16 -5.51 -7.75
N LYS A 126 -13.90 -6.60 -7.82
CA LYS A 126 -13.44 -7.80 -8.52
C LYS A 126 -13.33 -7.49 -10.00
N TRP A 127 -12.29 -7.98 -10.66
CA TRP A 127 -11.98 -7.59 -12.03
C TRP A 127 -13.11 -7.90 -13.03
N ASN A 128 -13.94 -8.90 -12.73
CA ASN A 128 -15.05 -9.31 -13.58
C ASN A 128 -16.41 -8.90 -13.00
N CYS A 129 -16.47 -7.82 -12.25
CA CYS A 129 -17.69 -7.42 -11.56
C CYS A 129 -18.82 -6.93 -12.47
N GLY A 130 -18.49 -6.52 -13.70
CA GLY A 130 -19.49 -6.06 -14.66
C GLY A 130 -20.10 -4.70 -14.36
N LEU A 131 -19.53 -3.95 -13.42
CA LEU A 131 -20.04 -2.64 -13.02
C LEU A 131 -19.46 -1.52 -13.88
N THR A 132 -20.31 -0.54 -14.21
CA THR A 132 -19.88 0.69 -14.85
C THR A 132 -19.16 1.58 -13.83
N LYS A 133 -18.43 2.58 -14.30
CA LYS A 133 -17.79 3.57 -13.43
C LYS A 133 -18.80 4.26 -12.53
N SER A 134 -19.96 4.62 -13.08
CA SER A 134 -21.03 5.28 -12.33
C SER A 134 -21.57 4.38 -11.21
N GLU A 135 -21.77 3.10 -11.50
CA GLU A 135 -22.23 2.14 -10.50
C GLU A 135 -21.20 1.95 -9.39
N LYS A 136 -19.91 1.88 -9.73
CA LYS A 136 -18.83 1.78 -8.75
C LYS A 136 -18.81 3.00 -7.84
N LEU A 137 -18.92 4.20 -8.40
CA LEU A 137 -18.95 5.44 -7.60
C LEU A 137 -20.14 5.49 -6.65
N SER A 138 -21.30 5.00 -7.08
CA SER A 138 -22.48 4.93 -6.24
C SER A 138 -22.25 4.02 -5.03
N ILE A 139 -21.65 2.86 -5.25
CA ILE A 139 -21.33 1.90 -4.18
C ILE A 139 -20.33 2.53 -3.20
N VAL A 140 -19.29 3.17 -3.71
CA VAL A 140 -18.29 3.85 -2.87
C VAL A 140 -18.95 4.90 -1.99
N GLY A 141 -19.81 5.73 -2.56
CA GLY A 141 -20.51 6.78 -1.82
C GLY A 141 -21.35 6.23 -0.68
N LYS A 142 -22.08 5.15 -0.92
CA LYS A 142 -22.91 4.51 0.10
C LYS A 142 -22.09 3.93 1.24
N LEU A 143 -21.03 3.23 0.92
CA LEU A 143 -20.19 2.57 1.93
C LEU A 143 -19.43 3.60 2.78
N ILE A 144 -18.85 4.61 2.14
CA ILE A 144 -18.14 5.68 2.85
C ILE A 144 -19.11 6.50 3.71
N GLY A 145 -20.32 6.76 3.20
CA GLY A 145 -21.33 7.47 3.97
C GLY A 145 -21.68 6.75 5.26
N LYS A 146 -21.91 5.44 5.20
CA LYS A 146 -22.16 4.63 6.40
C LYS A 146 -21.02 4.70 7.39
N MET A 147 -19.79 4.65 6.89
CA MET A 147 -18.60 4.63 7.73
C MET A 147 -18.40 5.94 8.49
N ASN A 148 -18.87 7.06 7.97
CA ASN A 148 -18.68 8.38 8.59
C ASN A 148 -19.58 8.62 9.79
N GLY A 149 -20.32 7.61 10.26
CA GLY A 149 -21.06 7.68 11.51
C GLY A 149 -22.37 8.47 11.46
N ILE A 150 -22.69 9.08 10.35
CA ILE A 150 -24.02 9.64 10.14
C ILE A 150 -24.95 8.46 9.96
N ASP A 151 -26.12 8.52 10.55
CA ASP A 151 -27.07 7.42 10.42
C ASP A 151 -27.52 7.28 8.97
N LYS A 152 -26.71 6.59 8.21
CA LYS A 152 -26.91 6.37 6.79
C LYS A 152 -27.61 5.04 6.50
N SER A 153 -27.72 4.18 7.50
CA SER A 153 -28.38 2.90 7.30
C SER A 153 -29.81 3.09 6.83
N ASP A 154 -30.51 4.06 7.38
CA ASP A 154 -31.88 4.38 7.00
C ASP A 154 -31.99 4.95 5.60
N ILE A 155 -30.90 5.49 5.08
CA ILE A 155 -30.88 6.12 3.75
C ILE A 155 -30.54 5.11 2.66
N TYR A 156 -29.71 4.11 2.98
CA TYR A 156 -29.14 3.20 1.99
C TYR A 156 -29.74 1.79 2.04
N GLU A 157 -30.68 1.57 2.88
CA GLU A 157 -31.42 0.31 2.91
C GLU A 157 -32.50 0.21 1.82
#